data_1d4ce33eba6b901113b315c0db3c2398
#
_entry.id   1d4ce33eba6b901113b315c0db3c2398
#
_cell.length_a   1.000
_cell.length_b   1.000
_cell.length_c   1.000
_cell.angle_alpha   90.00
_cell.angle_beta   90.00
_cell.angle_gamma   90.00
#
_symmetry.space_group_name_H-M   'P 1'
#
loop_
_entity.id
_entity.type
_entity.pdbx_description
1 polymer ?
#
loop_
_entity_poly.entity_id
_entity_poly.type
_entity_poly.pdbx_seq_one_letter_code
_entity_poly.pdbx_strand_id
1 'polypeptide(L)'
;MEPDTEIETVAPLHCYGVKDALLADDKSSVLVELILENGQIFPLELDEEGIDLMSRIVLSSAKAMGTQQEGRPPLRDTVPSHSVQMDADEVLVRANADGPVMVLRVGSIDITVKLPNQVLANAMAVAVSSGGNA
;
A
#
# COMPACT_ATOMS: atom_id res chain seq x y z
N MET A 1 29.88 3.68 28.60
CA MET A 1 29.27 4.39 28.10
C MET A 1 28.63 4.03 27.01
N GLU A 2 27.76 4.37 26.84
CA GLU A 2 27.02 3.98 25.93
C GLU A 2 27.24 4.51 24.73
N PRO A 3 27.21 4.02 24.00
CA PRO A 3 27.48 4.34 22.81
C PRO A 3 26.58 5.19 22.37
N ASP A 4 26.79 5.98 21.97
CA ASP A 4 25.99 6.69 21.50
C ASP A 4 25.30 6.25 20.54
N THR A 5 24.30 5.99 20.83
CA THR A 5 23.35 5.61 20.01
C THR A 5 22.78 6.74 19.34
N GLU A 6 23.38 7.86 19.34
CA GLU A 6 22.85 8.95 18.70
C GLU A 6 22.87 8.71 17.26
N ILE A 7 21.79 8.66 16.56
CA ILE A 7 21.66 8.57 15.13
C ILE A 7 21.78 9.94 14.56
N GLU A 8 22.79 10.14 13.74
CA GLU A 8 22.97 11.41 13.13
C GLU A 8 21.84 11.64 12.17
N THR A 9 21.08 12.66 12.36
CA THR A 9 19.96 12.97 11.50
C THR A 9 20.39 13.94 10.41
N VAL A 10 20.26 13.51 9.17
CA VAL A 10 20.54 14.42 8.05
C VAL A 10 19.25 15.08 7.63
N ALA A 11 19.36 16.20 6.99
CA ALA A 11 18.18 16.89 6.50
C ALA A 11 17.50 16.04 5.44
N PRO A 12 16.17 16.00 5.44
CA PRO A 12 15.46 15.16 4.47
C PRO A 12 15.63 15.69 3.06
N LEU A 13 15.74 14.77 2.11
CA LEU A 13 15.81 15.11 0.70
C LEU A 13 14.49 14.76 0.06
N HIS A 14 14.03 15.62 -0.81
CA HIS A 14 12.77 15.37 -1.50
C HIS A 14 13.01 14.36 -2.61
N CYS A 15 12.17 13.34 -2.67
CA CYS A 15 12.21 12.33 -3.70
C CYS A 15 11.17 12.68 -4.74
N TYR A 16 11.60 12.90 -5.98
CA TYR A 16 10.69 13.24 -7.05
C TYR A 16 10.05 12.02 -7.68
N GLY A 17 10.67 10.87 -7.59
CA GLY A 17 10.09 9.69 -8.23
C GLY A 17 11.05 8.52 -8.22
N VAL A 18 10.71 7.51 -8.99
CA VAL A 18 11.48 6.29 -9.10
C VAL A 18 11.96 6.17 -10.53
N LYS A 19 13.27 6.01 -10.69
CA LYS A 19 13.83 5.83 -12.02
C LYS A 19 13.58 4.41 -12.48
N ASP A 20 13.79 3.44 -11.59
CA ASP A 20 13.69 2.04 -11.96
C ASP A 20 13.50 1.17 -10.71
N ALA A 21 13.01 -0.01 -10.92
CA ALA A 21 12.89 -1.01 -9.88
C ALA A 21 13.30 -2.35 -10.49
N LEU A 22 14.41 -2.90 -10.01
CA LEU A 22 15.01 -4.09 -10.57
C LEU A 22 14.92 -5.24 -9.59
N LEU A 23 14.23 -6.30 -10.00
CA LEU A 23 14.09 -7.47 -9.16
C LEU A 23 15.33 -8.34 -9.31
N ALA A 24 15.85 -8.85 -8.20
CA ALA A 24 16.98 -9.77 -8.24
C ALA A 24 16.59 -11.07 -8.96
N ASP A 25 17.57 -11.76 -9.54
CA ASP A 25 17.30 -12.97 -10.30
C ASP A 25 16.60 -14.04 -9.47
N ASP A 26 16.95 -14.16 -8.20
CA ASP A 26 16.34 -15.14 -7.32
C ASP A 26 15.08 -14.61 -6.65
N LYS A 27 14.67 -13.39 -7.01
CA LYS A 27 13.47 -12.75 -6.48
C LYS A 27 13.49 -12.52 -4.96
N SER A 28 14.69 -12.47 -4.38
CA SER A 28 14.82 -12.27 -2.93
C SER A 28 14.87 -10.81 -2.52
N SER A 29 15.11 -9.93 -3.45
CA SER A 29 15.18 -8.49 -3.17
C SER A 29 14.85 -7.67 -4.39
N VAL A 30 14.59 -6.40 -4.18
CA VAL A 30 14.37 -5.45 -5.27
C VAL A 30 15.26 -4.24 -5.01
N LEU A 31 15.87 -3.74 -6.08
CA LEU A 31 16.63 -2.51 -6.02
C LEU A 31 15.76 -1.41 -6.60
N VAL A 32 15.45 -0.42 -5.77
CA VAL A 32 14.64 0.70 -6.20
C VAL A 32 15.56 1.91 -6.32
N GLU A 33 15.57 2.52 -7.48
CA GLU A 33 16.41 3.69 -7.70
C GLU A 33 15.54 4.94 -7.61
N LEU A 34 15.75 5.71 -6.56
CA LEU A 34 14.96 6.91 -6.30
C LEU A 34 15.65 8.13 -6.92
N ILE A 35 14.85 9.04 -7.45
CA ILE A 35 15.36 10.30 -8.01
C ILE A 35 15.16 11.38 -6.97
N LEU A 36 16.27 11.95 -6.52
CA LEU A 36 16.25 13.00 -5.49
C LEU A 36 16.23 14.39 -6.11
N GLU A 37 15.87 15.37 -5.29
CA GLU A 37 15.74 16.75 -5.74
C GLU A 37 17.01 17.36 -6.32
N ASN A 38 18.16 16.83 -5.94
CA ASN A 38 19.42 17.30 -6.47
C ASN A 38 19.83 16.58 -7.76
N GLY A 39 18.95 15.74 -8.29
CA GLY A 39 19.24 15.00 -9.52
C GLY A 39 20.00 13.71 -9.29
N GLN A 40 20.38 13.42 -8.07
CA GLN A 40 21.10 12.18 -7.77
C GLN A 40 20.14 11.01 -7.74
N ILE A 41 20.69 9.84 -8.07
CA ILE A 41 19.93 8.60 -7.96
C ILE A 41 20.36 7.94 -6.67
N PHE A 42 19.38 7.61 -5.84
CA PHE A 42 19.63 6.95 -4.56
C PHE A 42 19.16 5.50 -4.66
N PRO A 43 20.08 4.54 -4.64
CA PRO A 43 19.69 3.13 -4.73
C PRO A 43 19.25 2.61 -3.36
N LEU A 44 18.15 1.90 -3.33
CA LEU A 44 17.63 1.34 -2.09
C LEU A 44 17.29 -0.12 -2.34
N GLU A 45 17.95 -1.02 -1.65
CA GLU A 45 17.67 -2.43 -1.80
C GLU A 45 16.77 -2.90 -0.68
N LEU A 46 15.69 -3.57 -1.03
CA LEU A 46 14.71 -4.06 -0.08
C LEU A 46 14.54 -5.55 -0.25
N ASP A 47 14.69 -6.31 0.83
CA ASP A 47 14.35 -7.72 0.81
C ASP A 47 12.86 -7.86 1.16
N GLU A 48 12.40 -9.09 1.34
CA GLU A 48 10.98 -9.34 1.61
C GLU A 48 10.52 -8.62 2.88
N GLU A 49 11.33 -8.65 3.94
CA GLU A 49 10.98 -7.99 5.18
C GLU A 49 10.96 -6.46 5.00
N GLY A 50 11.92 -5.93 4.26
CA GLY A 50 11.98 -4.51 3.99
C GLY A 50 10.78 -4.03 3.18
N ILE A 51 10.34 -4.82 2.21
CA ILE A 51 9.16 -4.50 1.43
C ILE A 51 7.92 -4.48 2.34
N ASP A 52 7.80 -5.48 3.22
CA ASP A 52 6.65 -5.52 4.12
C ASP A 52 6.60 -4.31 5.03
N LEU A 53 7.73 -3.98 5.66
CA LEU A 53 7.81 -2.84 6.57
C LEU A 53 7.55 -1.52 5.84
N MET A 54 8.15 -1.36 4.68
CA MET A 54 7.99 -0.14 3.90
C MET A 54 6.54 0.03 3.45
N SER A 55 5.89 -1.06 3.05
CA SER A 55 4.50 -1.02 2.63
C SER A 55 3.59 -0.57 3.77
N ARG A 56 3.84 -1.05 4.98
CA ARG A 56 3.06 -0.65 6.15
C ARG A 56 3.20 0.85 6.41
N ILE A 57 4.43 1.35 6.35
CA ILE A 57 4.69 2.77 6.59
C ILE A 57 4.03 3.63 5.52
N VAL A 58 4.18 3.25 4.26
CA VAL A 58 3.64 4.03 3.15
C VAL A 58 2.11 4.06 3.21
N LEU A 59 1.48 2.92 3.44
CA LEU A 59 0.03 2.86 3.49
C LEU A 59 -0.52 3.59 4.70
N SER A 60 0.13 3.46 5.86
CA SER A 60 -0.28 4.19 7.06
C SER A 60 -0.14 5.70 6.87
N SER A 61 0.94 6.11 6.22
CA SER A 61 1.17 7.53 5.94
C SER A 61 0.13 8.06 4.96
N ALA A 62 -0.18 7.28 3.93
CA ALA A 62 -1.21 7.68 2.96
C ALA A 62 -2.56 7.85 3.63
N LYS A 63 -2.89 6.95 4.56
CA LYS A 63 -4.13 7.05 5.33
C LYS A 63 -4.15 8.34 6.13
N ALA A 64 -3.08 8.63 6.86
CA ALA A 64 -2.99 9.85 7.67
C ALA A 64 -3.08 11.11 6.82
N MET A 65 -2.41 11.12 5.67
CA MET A 65 -2.46 12.27 4.77
C MET A 65 -3.85 12.45 4.20
N GLY A 66 -4.53 11.36 3.88
CA GLY A 66 -5.87 11.43 3.31
C GLY A 66 -6.89 12.05 4.24
N THR A 67 -6.73 11.84 5.54
CA THR A 67 -7.69 12.42 6.50
C THR A 67 -7.58 13.94 6.59
N GLN A 68 -6.49 14.52 6.07
CA GLN A 68 -6.31 15.97 6.07
C GLN A 68 -6.77 16.61 4.77
N GLN A 69 -7.15 15.81 3.78
CA GLN A 69 -7.56 16.35 2.48
C GLN A 69 -9.07 16.53 2.45
N GLU A 70 -9.48 17.79 2.48
CA GLU A 70 -10.90 18.10 2.40
C GLU A 70 -11.30 18.22 0.95
N GLY A 71 -12.54 17.96 0.66
CA GLY A 71 -13.07 18.11 -0.70
C GLY A 71 -12.72 16.99 -1.64
N ARG A 72 -12.12 15.92 -1.13
CA ARG A 72 -11.82 14.77 -1.99
C ARG A 72 -13.12 14.09 -2.37
N PRO A 73 -13.37 13.88 -3.67
CA PRO A 73 -14.63 13.28 -4.08
C PRO A 73 -14.74 11.83 -3.63
N PRO A 74 -15.93 11.36 -3.30
CA PRO A 74 -16.09 9.97 -2.92
C PRO A 74 -15.89 9.07 -4.13
N LEU A 75 -15.55 7.81 -3.87
CA LEU A 75 -15.41 6.84 -4.94
C LEU A 75 -16.79 6.59 -5.58
N ARG A 76 -16.76 6.42 -6.88
CA ARG A 76 -17.98 6.17 -7.64
C ARG A 76 -17.85 4.84 -8.38
N ASP A 77 -18.60 4.70 -9.44
CA ASP A 77 -18.70 3.43 -10.16
C ASP A 77 -17.45 3.07 -10.96
N THR A 78 -16.59 4.03 -11.22
CA THR A 78 -15.40 3.78 -12.03
C THR A 78 -14.16 3.79 -11.16
N VAL A 79 -13.17 3.02 -11.58
CA VAL A 79 -11.88 3.00 -10.89
C VAL A 79 -11.18 4.32 -11.14
N PRO A 80 -10.67 4.99 -10.10
CA PRO A 80 -9.96 6.25 -10.31
C PRO A 80 -8.72 6.05 -11.17
N SER A 81 -8.49 6.99 -12.08
CA SER A 81 -7.38 6.88 -13.04
C SER A 81 -6.02 6.95 -12.37
N HIS A 82 -5.93 7.55 -11.20
CA HIS A 82 -4.66 7.67 -10.48
C HIS A 82 -4.50 6.65 -9.36
N SER A 83 -5.36 5.62 -9.34
CA SER A 83 -5.26 4.63 -8.30
C SER A 83 -4.11 3.67 -8.56
N VAL A 84 -3.57 3.11 -7.49
CA VAL A 84 -2.61 2.02 -7.61
C VAL A 84 -3.40 0.77 -7.94
N GLN A 85 -3.08 0.13 -9.05
CA GLN A 85 -3.82 -1.04 -9.49
C GLN A 85 -2.92 -2.26 -9.42
N MET A 86 -3.40 -3.30 -8.76
CA MET A 86 -2.64 -4.53 -8.58
C MET A 86 -3.60 -5.69 -8.60
N ASP A 87 -3.10 -6.83 -9.04
CA ASP A 87 -3.90 -8.04 -9.03
C ASP A 87 -3.68 -8.75 -7.71
N ALA A 88 -4.75 -9.12 -7.05
CA ALA A 88 -4.64 -9.88 -5.82
C ALA A 88 -4.55 -11.36 -6.17
N ASP A 89 -3.65 -12.08 -5.50
CA ASP A 89 -3.51 -13.52 -5.69
C ASP A 89 -4.60 -14.26 -4.95
N GLU A 90 -4.97 -13.75 -3.77
CA GLU A 90 -6.04 -14.34 -2.96
C GLU A 90 -6.78 -13.24 -2.24
N VAL A 91 -8.05 -13.45 -2.00
CA VAL A 91 -8.89 -12.50 -1.27
C VAL A 91 -9.69 -13.26 -0.23
N LEU A 92 -9.69 -12.78 0.99
CA LEU A 92 -10.50 -13.34 2.06
C LEU A 92 -11.38 -12.24 2.64
N VAL A 93 -12.65 -12.50 2.79
CA VAL A 93 -13.56 -11.55 3.43
C VAL A 93 -14.15 -12.24 4.64
N ARG A 94 -14.06 -11.61 5.80
CA ARG A 94 -14.57 -12.18 7.04
C ARG A 94 -15.30 -11.13 7.87
N ALA A 95 -16.25 -11.60 8.64
CA ALA A 95 -16.90 -10.77 9.64
C ALA A 95 -16.21 -11.04 10.97
N ASN A 96 -15.61 -10.01 11.54
CA ASN A 96 -14.98 -10.10 12.84
C ASN A 96 -15.84 -9.37 13.87
N ALA A 97 -15.53 -9.55 15.16
CA ALA A 97 -16.24 -8.87 16.22
C ALA A 97 -16.23 -7.35 16.06
N ASP A 98 -15.12 -6.83 15.53
CA ASP A 98 -14.97 -5.38 15.33
C ASP A 98 -15.50 -4.91 13.98
N GLY A 99 -16.10 -5.78 13.21
CA GLY A 99 -16.64 -5.44 11.91
C GLY A 99 -16.02 -6.27 10.80
N PRO A 100 -16.44 -6.06 9.56
CA PRO A 100 -15.93 -6.86 8.44
C PRO A 100 -14.50 -6.45 8.07
N VAL A 101 -13.73 -7.43 7.63
CA VAL A 101 -12.38 -7.19 7.14
C VAL A 101 -12.21 -7.90 5.81
N MET A 102 -11.35 -7.34 4.97
CA MET A 102 -10.95 -7.95 3.72
C MET A 102 -9.44 -8.12 3.77
N VAL A 103 -8.95 -9.31 3.46
CA VAL A 103 -7.52 -9.55 3.39
C VAL A 103 -7.19 -9.78 1.93
N LEU A 104 -6.24 -9.01 1.42
CA LEU A 104 -5.77 -9.13 0.04
C LEU A 104 -4.34 -9.62 0.07
N ARG A 105 -4.07 -10.72 -0.62
CA ARG A 105 -2.69 -11.19 -0.77
C ARG A 105 -2.18 -10.75 -2.12
N VAL A 106 -1.11 -9.98 -2.11
CA VAL A 106 -0.47 -9.50 -3.31
C VAL A 106 1.00 -9.91 -3.21
N GLY A 107 1.35 -10.98 -3.90
CA GLY A 107 2.71 -11.52 -3.83
C GLY A 107 3.07 -11.90 -2.41
N SER A 108 4.11 -11.29 -1.88
CA SER A 108 4.62 -11.60 -0.54
C SER A 108 3.93 -10.80 0.57
N ILE A 109 2.98 -9.93 0.22
CA ILE A 109 2.37 -9.02 1.20
C ILE A 109 0.91 -9.35 1.39
N ASP A 110 0.48 -9.41 2.64
CA ASP A 110 -0.94 -9.54 2.98
C ASP A 110 -1.41 -8.20 3.52
N ILE A 111 -2.44 -7.65 2.92
CA ILE A 111 -3.02 -6.38 3.33
C ILE A 111 -4.39 -6.63 3.92
N THR A 112 -4.56 -6.28 5.20
CA THR A 112 -5.86 -6.39 5.85
C THR A 112 -6.51 -5.02 5.88
N VAL A 113 -7.69 -4.93 5.30
CA VAL A 113 -8.44 -3.69 5.25
C VAL A 113 -9.70 -3.85 6.07
N LYS A 114 -9.90 -2.99 7.05
CA LYS A 114 -11.14 -2.97 7.82
C LYS A 114 -12.15 -2.17 7.02
N LEU A 115 -13.31 -2.75 6.84
CA LEU A 115 -14.34 -2.13 6.02
C LEU A 115 -15.44 -1.55 6.88
N PRO A 116 -16.03 -0.42 6.48
CA PRO A 116 -17.25 0.05 7.14
C PRO A 116 -18.35 -0.98 6.92
N ASN A 117 -19.18 -1.22 7.91
CA ASN A 117 -20.25 -2.21 7.82
C ASN A 117 -21.14 -2.03 6.61
N GLN A 118 -21.45 -0.78 6.29
CA GLN A 118 -22.34 -0.48 5.18
C GLN A 118 -21.72 -0.85 3.84
N VAL A 119 -20.40 -0.69 3.72
CA VAL A 119 -19.71 -0.98 2.47
C VAL A 119 -19.79 -2.47 2.14
N LEU A 120 -19.59 -3.33 3.14
CA LEU A 120 -19.66 -4.76 2.89
C LEU A 120 -21.06 -5.18 2.50
N ALA A 121 -22.08 -4.67 3.17
CA ALA A 121 -23.46 -4.99 2.85
C ALA A 121 -23.79 -4.57 1.42
N ASN A 122 -23.37 -3.39 1.00
CA ASN A 122 -23.60 -2.92 -0.34
C ASN A 122 -22.86 -3.74 -1.38
N ALA A 123 -21.62 -4.11 -1.09
CA ALA A 123 -20.81 -4.90 -2.02
C ALA A 123 -21.42 -6.29 -2.20
N MET A 124 -21.89 -6.90 -1.12
CA MET A 124 -22.51 -8.21 -1.18
C MET A 124 -23.83 -8.15 -1.94
N ALA A 125 -24.61 -7.10 -1.76
CA ALA A 125 -25.86 -6.93 -2.48
C ALA A 125 -25.63 -6.84 -3.98
N VAL A 126 -24.59 -6.09 -4.39
CA VAL A 126 -24.25 -5.96 -5.80
C VAL A 126 -23.76 -7.31 -6.35
N ALA A 127 -22.93 -8.01 -5.61
CA ALA A 127 -22.42 -9.31 -6.04
C ALA A 127 -23.53 -10.33 -6.21
N VAL A 128 -24.48 -10.38 -5.28
CA VAL A 128 -25.61 -11.30 -5.36
C VAL A 128 -26.47 -10.94 -6.57
N SER A 129 -26.72 -9.67 -6.78
CA SER A 129 -27.53 -9.22 -7.90
C SER A 129 -26.89 -9.60 -9.24
N SER A 130 -25.56 -9.45 -9.36
CA SER A 130 -24.85 -9.81 -10.56
C SER A 130 -24.75 -11.31 -10.75
N GLY A 131 -24.47 -12.03 -9.67
CA GLY A 131 -24.32 -13.48 -9.73
C GLY A 131 -25.62 -14.21 -9.99
N GLY A 132 -26.74 -13.64 -9.56
CA GLY A 132 -28.02 -14.26 -9.74
C GLY A 132 -28.46 -14.35 -11.19
N ASN A 133 -27.76 -13.68 -12.08
CA ASN A 133 -28.07 -13.70 -13.49
C ASN A 133 -27.22 -14.67 -14.27
N ALA A 134 -26.35 -15.40 -13.61
CA ALA A 134 -25.45 -16.31 -14.29
C ALA A 134 -26.17 -17.58 -14.69
#